data_6574aa80d6d2e67be4651312abb58bd4
#
_entry.id   6574aa80d6d2e67be4651312abb58bd4
#
_cell.length_a   1.000
_cell.length_b   1.000
_cell.length_c   1.000
_cell.angle_alpha   90.00
_cell.angle_beta   90.00
_cell.angle_gamma   90.00
#
_symmetry.space_group_name_H-M   'P 1'
#
loop_
_entity.id
_entity.type
_entity.pdbx_description
1 polymer ?
#
loop_
_entity_poly.entity_id
_entity_poly.type
_entity_poly.pdbx_seq_one_letter_code
_entity_poly.pdbx_strand_id
1 'polypeptide(L)'
;MQRRLERFDAKLAQSGLDALLVTGQKNIYYLTDFWGTNATVFITKNRRLFLTDSRYTLIAKQSVHGFDIIESKDPLKDIVKIIEADKLETIGFDNQVSFAYYQGLQAIFEGYTLSPQSNFMEELRMIKDEKELATIRKACSISDRAFTDVLDFIKPGQTTELQVANFLDFRMREYGASGISFESIIASGYRSAMPHGVASDKVIQSGETLTMDFGCYYNHYVSDMTRTIHIGETTDEEREIYDIVLRSNRALIDATKAGMTRRDYDKVARDVIVEAGYGDYFTHGIGHGIGLDIHEIPYFGNSDETIETGMVLTDEPGIYLADKYGVRIEDDIIITENGCEVITLAPKELIVL
;
A
#
# COMPACT_ATOMS: atom_id res chain seq x y z
N MET A 1 -17.37 -9.19 2.32
CA MET A 1 -17.13 -9.82 3.64
C MET A 1 -17.26 -11.34 3.61
N GLN A 2 -18.40 -11.93 3.28
CA GLN A 2 -18.57 -13.41 3.33
C GLN A 2 -17.47 -14.16 2.55
N ARG A 3 -17.13 -13.74 1.33
CA ARG A 3 -16.07 -14.35 0.52
C ARG A 3 -14.68 -14.26 1.18
N ARG A 4 -14.38 -13.18 1.94
CA ARG A 4 -13.12 -13.07 2.68
C ARG A 4 -13.03 -14.09 3.79
N LEU A 5 -14.13 -14.28 4.53
CA LEU A 5 -14.22 -15.28 5.61
C LEU A 5 -14.13 -16.71 5.06
N GLU A 6 -14.75 -17.01 3.93
CA GLU A 6 -14.64 -18.31 3.26
C GLU A 6 -13.18 -18.60 2.82
N ARG A 7 -12.47 -17.61 2.26
CA ARG A 7 -11.05 -17.74 1.92
C ARG A 7 -10.19 -17.94 3.18
N PHE A 8 -10.50 -17.22 4.26
CA PHE A 8 -9.81 -17.37 5.54
C PHE A 8 -9.99 -18.78 6.08
N ASP A 9 -11.24 -19.30 6.14
CA ASP A 9 -11.54 -20.63 6.65
C ASP A 9 -10.84 -21.72 5.83
N ALA A 10 -10.83 -21.58 4.51
CA ALA A 10 -10.14 -22.52 3.61
C ALA A 10 -8.62 -22.54 3.91
N LYS A 11 -8.02 -21.36 4.12
CA LYS A 11 -6.59 -21.25 4.46
C LYS A 11 -6.29 -21.79 5.85
N LEU A 12 -7.12 -21.50 6.84
CA LEU A 12 -6.97 -22.04 8.19
C LEU A 12 -7.07 -23.57 8.20
N ALA A 13 -7.99 -24.14 7.43
CA ALA A 13 -8.13 -25.60 7.32
C ALA A 13 -6.89 -26.29 6.73
N GLN A 14 -6.13 -25.59 5.86
CA GLN A 14 -4.92 -26.11 5.22
C GLN A 14 -3.63 -25.84 6.03
N SER A 15 -3.68 -24.91 7.00
CA SER A 15 -2.48 -24.46 7.73
C SER A 15 -1.99 -25.44 8.81
N GLY A 16 -2.79 -26.41 9.20
CA GLY A 16 -2.51 -27.29 10.34
C GLY A 16 -2.75 -26.65 11.71
N LEU A 17 -3.24 -25.40 11.75
CA LEU A 17 -3.60 -24.70 12.99
C LEU A 17 -5.00 -25.11 13.47
N ASP A 18 -5.21 -25.07 14.78
CA ASP A 18 -6.55 -25.21 15.36
C ASP A 18 -7.29 -23.87 15.40
N ALA A 19 -6.55 -22.78 15.55
CA ALA A 19 -7.08 -21.42 15.57
C ALA A 19 -6.05 -20.41 15.11
N LEU A 20 -6.54 -19.20 14.71
CA LEU A 20 -5.72 -18.02 14.49
C LEU A 20 -6.18 -16.87 15.40
N LEU A 21 -5.22 -16.28 16.10
CA LEU A 21 -5.34 -15.03 16.85
C LEU A 21 -4.90 -13.88 15.95
N VAL A 22 -5.81 -12.94 15.67
CA VAL A 22 -5.55 -11.75 14.84
C VAL A 22 -5.67 -10.52 15.74
N THR A 23 -4.60 -9.74 15.80
CA THR A 23 -4.49 -8.55 16.65
C THR A 23 -4.11 -7.29 15.87
N GLY A 24 -3.57 -7.46 14.67
CA GLY A 24 -3.24 -6.35 13.77
C GLY A 24 -4.50 -5.60 13.33
N GLN A 25 -4.57 -4.28 13.58
CA GLN A 25 -5.74 -3.44 13.29
C GLN A 25 -6.21 -3.57 11.83
N LYS A 26 -5.27 -3.57 10.87
CA LYS A 26 -5.58 -3.70 9.44
C LYS A 26 -6.13 -5.09 9.09
N ASN A 27 -5.61 -6.13 9.70
CA ASN A 27 -6.08 -7.50 9.53
C ASN A 27 -7.46 -7.69 10.14
N ILE A 28 -7.73 -7.09 11.31
CA ILE A 28 -9.07 -7.05 11.93
C ILE A 28 -10.05 -6.32 11.02
N TYR A 29 -9.66 -5.14 10.49
CA TYR A 29 -10.50 -4.39 9.54
C TYR A 29 -10.82 -5.20 8.29
N TYR A 30 -9.83 -5.87 7.70
CA TYR A 30 -10.03 -6.75 6.54
C TYR A 30 -11.10 -7.81 6.76
N LEU A 31 -11.11 -8.43 7.97
CA LEU A 31 -12.04 -9.51 8.32
C LEU A 31 -13.42 -9.02 8.79
N THR A 32 -13.54 -7.77 9.26
CA THR A 32 -14.71 -7.34 10.04
C THR A 32 -15.32 -6.00 9.61
N ASP A 33 -14.64 -5.23 8.77
CA ASP A 33 -14.93 -3.80 8.48
C ASP A 33 -14.89 -2.91 9.75
N PHE A 34 -14.40 -3.42 10.89
CA PHE A 34 -14.28 -2.66 12.13
C PHE A 34 -12.93 -1.95 12.21
N TRP A 35 -12.95 -0.65 12.46
CA TRP A 35 -11.78 0.16 12.73
C TRP A 35 -11.82 0.76 14.13
N GLY A 36 -10.94 0.30 15.00
CA GLY A 36 -10.83 0.77 16.38
C GLY A 36 -9.49 0.34 16.99
N THR A 37 -9.13 0.96 18.11
CA THR A 37 -7.84 0.74 18.77
C THR A 37 -7.84 -0.44 19.73
N ASN A 38 -8.99 -1.05 19.99
CA ASN A 38 -9.09 -2.19 20.90
C ASN A 38 -10.07 -3.24 20.35
N ALA A 39 -9.50 -4.20 19.64
CA ALA A 39 -10.18 -5.38 19.18
C ALA A 39 -9.20 -6.55 19.08
N THR A 40 -9.71 -7.75 19.28
CA THR A 40 -9.00 -9.00 19.06
C THR A 40 -9.95 -9.95 18.34
N VAL A 41 -9.48 -10.58 17.29
CA VAL A 41 -10.23 -11.59 16.56
C VAL A 41 -9.60 -12.95 16.85
N PHE A 42 -10.42 -13.93 17.19
CA PHE A 42 -10.00 -15.31 17.39
C PHE A 42 -10.90 -16.23 16.57
N ILE A 43 -10.32 -16.93 15.62
CA ILE A 43 -11.05 -17.80 14.69
C ILE A 43 -10.54 -19.22 14.84
N THR A 44 -11.47 -20.14 15.09
CA THR A 44 -11.25 -21.59 15.09
C THR A 44 -11.97 -22.21 13.88
N LYS A 45 -11.84 -23.51 13.69
CA LYS A 45 -12.62 -24.25 12.68
C LYS A 45 -14.15 -24.14 12.85
N ASN A 46 -14.60 -23.83 14.09
CA ASN A 46 -16.01 -23.86 14.45
C ASN A 46 -16.57 -22.50 14.93
N ARG A 47 -15.73 -21.54 15.26
CA ARG A 47 -16.13 -20.27 15.87
C ARG A 47 -15.37 -19.10 15.27
N ARG A 48 -16.03 -17.97 15.16
CA ARG A 48 -15.41 -16.68 14.85
C ARG A 48 -15.79 -15.70 15.94
N LEU A 49 -14.81 -15.27 16.72
CA LEU A 49 -15.01 -14.43 17.89
C LEU A 49 -14.37 -13.06 17.66
N PHE A 50 -15.12 -12.03 17.99
CA PHE A 50 -14.65 -10.66 18.01
C PHE A 50 -14.72 -10.14 19.46
N LEU A 51 -13.57 -9.92 20.07
CA LEU A 51 -13.46 -9.47 21.45
C LEU A 51 -13.07 -7.99 21.47
N THR A 52 -13.81 -7.19 22.23
CA THR A 52 -13.57 -5.76 22.39
C THR A 52 -14.03 -5.28 23.77
N ASP A 53 -13.74 -4.03 24.12
CA ASP A 53 -14.19 -3.45 25.39
C ASP A 53 -15.52 -2.66 25.25
N SER A 54 -16.05 -2.20 26.39
CA SER A 54 -17.32 -1.49 26.44
C SER A 54 -17.39 -0.21 25.61
N ARG A 55 -16.23 0.41 25.27
CA ARG A 55 -16.17 1.62 24.42
C ARG A 55 -16.57 1.31 22.96
N TYR A 56 -16.33 0.08 22.52
CA TYR A 56 -16.53 -0.33 21.14
C TYR A 56 -17.66 -1.34 20.94
N THR A 57 -18.21 -1.92 22.00
CA THR A 57 -19.26 -2.96 21.90
C THR A 57 -20.46 -2.53 21.07
N LEU A 58 -20.89 -1.28 21.20
CA LEU A 58 -22.06 -0.77 20.45
C LEU A 58 -21.78 -0.70 18.95
N ILE A 59 -20.65 -0.10 18.57
CA ILE A 59 -20.27 0.02 17.15
C ILE A 59 -19.93 -1.35 16.56
N ALA A 60 -19.28 -2.22 17.32
CA ALA A 60 -19.01 -3.60 16.88
C ALA A 60 -20.29 -4.36 16.53
N LYS A 61 -21.34 -4.27 17.37
CA LYS A 61 -22.65 -4.88 17.10
C LYS A 61 -23.34 -4.34 15.84
N GLN A 62 -22.99 -3.14 15.41
CA GLN A 62 -23.56 -2.52 14.20
C GLN A 62 -22.77 -2.85 12.92
N SER A 63 -21.45 -2.98 13.02
CA SER A 63 -20.55 -3.09 11.86
C SER A 63 -19.97 -4.48 11.63
N VAL A 64 -19.76 -5.26 12.69
CA VAL A 64 -19.14 -6.59 12.60
C VAL A 64 -20.17 -7.65 12.29
N HIS A 65 -19.97 -8.38 11.20
CA HIS A 65 -20.89 -9.43 10.78
C HIS A 65 -20.17 -10.78 10.64
N GLY A 66 -20.85 -11.86 11.03
CA GLY A 66 -20.29 -13.20 10.93
C GLY A 66 -19.37 -13.59 12.10
N PHE A 67 -19.42 -12.83 13.20
CA PHE A 67 -18.67 -13.07 14.43
C PHE A 67 -19.60 -13.00 15.66
N ASP A 68 -19.28 -13.80 16.67
CA ASP A 68 -19.83 -13.64 18.01
C ASP A 68 -19.06 -12.51 18.71
N ILE A 69 -19.77 -11.45 19.11
CA ILE A 69 -19.17 -10.28 19.75
C ILE A 69 -19.16 -10.46 21.25
N ILE A 70 -17.97 -10.41 21.83
CA ILE A 70 -17.72 -10.57 23.27
C ILE A 70 -17.18 -9.26 23.82
N GLU A 71 -17.89 -8.67 24.81
CA GLU A 71 -17.32 -7.59 25.60
C GLU A 71 -16.38 -8.19 26.65
N SER A 72 -15.09 -7.84 26.58
CA SER A 72 -14.05 -8.40 27.43
C SER A 72 -13.15 -7.32 28.00
N LYS A 73 -12.74 -7.50 29.26
CA LYS A 73 -11.69 -6.69 29.90
C LYS A 73 -10.30 -7.30 29.73
N ASP A 74 -10.25 -8.59 29.43
CA ASP A 74 -8.99 -9.34 29.24
C ASP A 74 -9.20 -10.38 28.14
N PRO A 75 -9.17 -9.96 26.86
CA PRO A 75 -9.46 -10.81 25.73
C PRO A 75 -8.64 -12.12 25.70
N LEU A 76 -7.36 -12.03 26.04
CA LEU A 76 -6.47 -13.20 25.99
C LEU A 76 -6.86 -14.26 27.02
N LYS A 77 -7.23 -13.85 28.26
CA LYS A 77 -7.71 -14.81 29.27
C LYS A 77 -9.06 -15.44 28.90
N ASP A 78 -9.93 -14.68 28.24
CA ASP A 78 -11.19 -15.25 27.77
C ASP A 78 -10.96 -16.25 26.62
N ILE A 79 -9.98 -15.97 25.75
CA ILE A 79 -9.57 -16.90 24.69
C ILE A 79 -8.99 -18.19 25.27
N VAL A 80 -8.19 -18.15 26.34
CA VAL A 80 -7.66 -19.36 27.02
C VAL A 80 -8.78 -20.27 27.43
N LYS A 81 -9.86 -19.75 28.06
CA LYS A 81 -11.03 -20.56 28.43
C LYS A 81 -11.67 -21.27 27.24
N ILE A 82 -11.67 -20.62 26.09
CA ILE A 82 -12.22 -21.20 24.85
C ILE A 82 -11.28 -22.28 24.30
N ILE A 83 -9.99 -22.05 24.33
CA ILE A 83 -8.97 -23.04 23.95
C ILE A 83 -9.11 -24.32 24.80
N GLU A 84 -9.27 -24.17 26.13
CA GLU A 84 -9.48 -25.27 27.06
C GLU A 84 -10.77 -26.01 26.75
N ALA A 85 -11.90 -25.30 26.59
CA ALA A 85 -13.21 -25.87 26.34
C ALA A 85 -13.27 -26.64 25.01
N ASP A 86 -12.63 -26.10 23.96
CA ASP A 86 -12.63 -26.66 22.59
C ASP A 86 -11.45 -27.63 22.38
N LYS A 87 -10.54 -27.80 23.39
CA LYS A 87 -9.33 -28.66 23.35
C LYS A 87 -8.41 -28.34 22.16
N LEU A 88 -8.15 -27.08 21.98
CA LEU A 88 -7.24 -26.63 20.91
C LEU A 88 -5.79 -26.73 21.41
N GLU A 89 -4.84 -27.05 20.53
CA GLU A 89 -3.44 -27.26 20.89
C GLU A 89 -2.50 -26.30 20.18
N THR A 90 -2.78 -25.99 18.89
CA THR A 90 -1.90 -25.16 18.05
C THR A 90 -2.58 -23.88 17.65
N ILE A 91 -2.08 -22.77 18.19
CA ILE A 91 -2.63 -21.43 17.99
C ILE A 91 -1.68 -20.62 17.12
N GLY A 92 -2.12 -20.27 15.91
CA GLY A 92 -1.43 -19.30 15.08
C GLY A 92 -1.67 -17.88 15.57
N PHE A 93 -0.76 -16.95 15.27
CA PHE A 93 -0.94 -15.52 15.53
C PHE A 93 -0.19 -14.65 14.50
N ASP A 94 -0.66 -13.41 14.31
CA ASP A 94 0.02 -12.42 13.45
C ASP A 94 1.46 -12.22 13.92
N ASN A 95 2.44 -12.44 13.07
CA ASN A 95 3.87 -12.29 13.43
C ASN A 95 4.34 -10.82 13.51
N GLN A 96 3.53 -9.86 13.09
CA GLN A 96 3.82 -8.41 13.18
C GLN A 96 3.49 -7.82 14.55
N VAL A 97 3.65 -8.60 15.60
CA VAL A 97 3.46 -8.16 16.99
C VAL A 97 4.80 -7.70 17.59
N SER A 98 4.74 -6.79 18.56
CA SER A 98 5.96 -6.41 19.29
C SER A 98 6.52 -7.60 20.08
N PHE A 99 7.83 -7.61 20.30
CA PHE A 99 8.47 -8.64 21.13
C PHE A 99 7.86 -8.72 22.54
N ALA A 100 7.56 -7.57 23.15
CA ALA A 100 6.92 -7.51 24.47
C ALA A 100 5.51 -8.16 24.46
N TYR A 101 4.74 -7.93 23.38
CA TYR A 101 3.44 -8.57 23.23
C TYR A 101 3.58 -10.10 23.06
N TYR A 102 4.55 -10.55 22.25
CA TYR A 102 4.85 -11.98 22.09
C TYR A 102 5.23 -12.65 23.42
N GLN A 103 6.08 -12.01 24.24
CA GLN A 103 6.38 -12.53 25.58
C GLN A 103 5.13 -12.66 26.45
N GLY A 104 4.21 -11.67 26.36
CA GLY A 104 2.90 -11.74 27.02
C GLY A 104 2.05 -12.91 26.54
N LEU A 105 2.02 -13.17 25.21
CA LEU A 105 1.35 -14.33 24.65
C LEU A 105 1.93 -15.65 25.19
N GLN A 106 3.26 -15.78 25.21
CA GLN A 106 3.93 -16.98 25.73
C GLN A 106 3.57 -17.27 27.19
N ALA A 107 3.47 -16.22 28.03
CA ALA A 107 3.11 -16.37 29.43
C ALA A 107 1.63 -16.76 29.62
N ILE A 108 0.72 -16.19 28.81
CA ILE A 108 -0.73 -16.45 28.93
C ILE A 108 -1.12 -17.80 28.31
N PHE A 109 -0.46 -18.19 27.22
CA PHE A 109 -0.71 -19.43 26.50
C PHE A 109 0.32 -20.53 26.88
N GLU A 110 0.82 -20.51 28.12
CA GLU A 110 1.72 -21.55 28.63
C GLU A 110 1.04 -22.94 28.51
N GLY A 111 1.77 -23.89 27.92
CA GLY A 111 1.27 -25.26 27.67
C GLY A 111 0.62 -25.47 26.30
N TYR A 112 0.43 -24.41 25.50
CA TYR A 112 -0.05 -24.50 24.12
C TYR A 112 1.07 -24.23 23.12
N THR A 113 0.91 -24.73 21.89
CA THR A 113 1.84 -24.43 20.79
C THR A 113 1.46 -23.11 20.14
N LEU A 114 2.28 -22.07 20.34
CA LEU A 114 2.15 -20.80 19.65
C LEU A 114 2.96 -20.82 18.33
N SER A 115 2.28 -20.59 17.21
CA SER A 115 2.88 -20.62 15.88
C SER A 115 2.78 -19.24 15.22
N PRO A 116 3.90 -18.49 15.10
CA PRO A 116 3.89 -17.22 14.37
C PRO A 116 3.60 -17.46 12.89
N GLN A 117 2.65 -16.72 12.34
CA GLN A 117 2.21 -16.86 10.96
C GLN A 117 2.75 -15.70 10.12
N SER A 118 3.74 -15.99 9.29
CA SER A 118 4.22 -15.03 8.30
C SER A 118 3.28 -15.02 7.10
N ASN A 119 2.86 -13.84 6.71
CA ASN A 119 2.06 -13.58 5.50
C ASN A 119 0.68 -14.28 5.46
N PHE A 120 0.19 -14.85 6.57
CA PHE A 120 -1.12 -15.52 6.54
C PHE A 120 -2.25 -14.58 6.12
N MET A 121 -2.30 -13.41 6.73
CA MET A 121 -3.31 -12.38 6.42
C MET A 121 -2.96 -11.61 5.16
N GLU A 122 -1.67 -11.33 4.94
CA GLU A 122 -1.16 -10.58 3.80
C GLU A 122 -1.48 -11.28 2.47
N GLU A 123 -1.33 -12.60 2.39
CA GLU A 123 -1.73 -13.39 1.21
C GLU A 123 -3.25 -13.36 0.94
N LEU A 124 -4.07 -13.25 1.99
CA LEU A 124 -5.52 -13.04 1.80
C LEU A 124 -5.83 -11.64 1.29
N ARG A 125 -5.10 -10.62 1.76
CA ARG A 125 -5.23 -9.21 1.40
C ARG A 125 -4.66 -8.91 0.01
N MET A 126 -3.72 -9.72 -0.47
CA MET A 126 -3.05 -9.54 -1.75
C MET A 126 -4.05 -9.50 -2.92
N ILE A 127 -5.05 -10.38 -2.91
CA ILE A 127 -6.12 -10.41 -3.93
C ILE A 127 -7.33 -9.64 -3.42
N LYS A 128 -7.57 -8.47 -3.98
CA LYS A 128 -8.64 -7.54 -3.60
C LYS A 128 -10.00 -8.01 -4.14
N ASP A 129 -11.04 -7.82 -3.34
CA ASP A 129 -12.42 -7.96 -3.81
C ASP A 129 -12.93 -6.66 -4.46
N GLU A 130 -14.11 -6.70 -5.10
CA GLU A 130 -14.68 -5.55 -5.81
C GLU A 130 -14.90 -4.33 -4.91
N LYS A 131 -15.23 -4.51 -3.62
CA LYS A 131 -15.38 -3.41 -2.66
C LYS A 131 -14.04 -2.74 -2.36
N GLU A 132 -12.99 -3.54 -2.20
CA GLU A 132 -11.62 -3.05 -2.00
C GLU A 132 -11.14 -2.29 -3.23
N LEU A 133 -11.30 -2.87 -4.43
CA LEU A 133 -10.93 -2.24 -5.70
C LEU A 133 -11.66 -0.91 -5.91
N ALA A 134 -12.97 -0.86 -5.63
CA ALA A 134 -13.74 0.39 -5.73
C ALA A 134 -13.23 1.46 -4.75
N THR A 135 -12.81 1.04 -3.54
CA THR A 135 -12.27 1.95 -2.52
C THR A 135 -10.89 2.50 -2.93
N ILE A 136 -10.01 1.65 -3.48
CA ILE A 136 -8.69 2.07 -3.96
C ILE A 136 -8.83 3.00 -5.17
N ARG A 137 -9.69 2.68 -6.16
CA ARG A 137 -9.99 3.60 -7.28
C ARG A 137 -10.45 4.98 -6.78
N LYS A 138 -11.22 5.01 -5.69
CA LYS A 138 -11.65 6.28 -5.10
C LYS A 138 -10.49 7.02 -4.46
N ALA A 139 -9.57 6.34 -3.76
CA ALA A 139 -8.36 6.95 -3.22
C ALA A 139 -7.50 7.56 -4.34
N CYS A 140 -7.24 6.81 -5.43
CA CYS A 140 -6.51 7.30 -6.61
C CYS A 140 -7.18 8.53 -7.22
N SER A 141 -8.50 8.51 -7.40
CA SER A 141 -9.24 9.67 -7.94
C SER A 141 -9.14 10.93 -7.08
N ILE A 142 -8.91 10.79 -5.77
CA ILE A 142 -8.67 11.91 -4.86
C ILE A 142 -7.27 12.50 -5.12
N SER A 143 -6.26 11.64 -5.23
CA SER A 143 -4.88 12.05 -5.55
C SER A 143 -4.79 12.72 -6.93
N ASP A 144 -5.44 12.17 -7.96
CA ASP A 144 -5.52 12.77 -9.30
C ASP A 144 -6.06 14.20 -9.29
N ARG A 145 -7.12 14.44 -8.52
CA ARG A 145 -7.71 15.77 -8.39
C ARG A 145 -6.80 16.73 -7.65
N ALA A 146 -6.16 16.27 -6.57
CA ALA A 146 -5.22 17.09 -5.81
C ALA A 146 -4.00 17.47 -6.66
N PHE A 147 -3.51 16.54 -7.51
CA PHE A 147 -2.47 16.83 -8.48
C PHE A 147 -2.88 17.93 -9.46
N THR A 148 -4.08 17.88 -9.99
CA THR A 148 -4.56 18.92 -10.91
C THR A 148 -4.58 20.29 -10.24
N ASP A 149 -5.05 20.38 -9.00
CA ASP A 149 -5.13 21.64 -8.27
C ASP A 149 -3.77 22.22 -7.90
N VAL A 150 -2.78 21.36 -7.61
CA VAL A 150 -1.46 21.81 -7.16
C VAL A 150 -0.66 22.50 -8.27
N LEU A 151 -0.92 22.19 -9.53
CA LEU A 151 -0.28 22.85 -10.67
C LEU A 151 -0.53 24.35 -10.68
N ASP A 152 -1.76 24.78 -10.34
CA ASP A 152 -2.10 26.22 -10.23
C ASP A 152 -1.52 26.87 -8.95
N PHE A 153 -1.22 26.09 -7.93
CA PHE A 153 -0.67 26.58 -6.66
C PHE A 153 0.82 26.90 -6.74
N ILE A 154 1.60 26.13 -7.51
CA ILE A 154 3.05 26.26 -7.58
C ILE A 154 3.43 27.60 -8.24
N LYS A 155 4.25 28.42 -7.54
CA LYS A 155 4.79 29.69 -8.01
C LYS A 155 6.31 29.67 -7.87
N PRO A 156 7.05 29.57 -8.99
CA PRO A 156 8.53 29.56 -8.96
C PRO A 156 9.10 30.76 -8.20
N GLY A 157 10.14 30.55 -7.42
CA GLY A 157 10.77 31.55 -6.58
C GLY A 157 9.98 31.95 -5.31
N GLN A 158 8.81 31.35 -5.07
CA GLN A 158 7.94 31.68 -3.94
C GLN A 158 7.48 30.45 -3.16
N THR A 159 7.02 29.39 -3.84
CA THR A 159 6.47 28.19 -3.22
C THR A 159 7.59 27.25 -2.80
N THR A 160 7.53 26.75 -1.56
CA THR A 160 8.48 25.71 -1.07
C THR A 160 7.92 24.30 -1.32
N GLU A 161 8.81 23.30 -1.31
CA GLU A 161 8.44 21.89 -1.39
C GLU A 161 7.43 21.52 -0.26
N LEU A 162 7.70 21.99 0.98
CA LEU A 162 6.80 21.75 2.12
C LEU A 162 5.41 22.40 1.94
N GLN A 163 5.34 23.57 1.29
CA GLN A 163 4.05 24.18 1.00
C GLN A 163 3.27 23.37 -0.04
N VAL A 164 3.94 22.75 -1.02
CA VAL A 164 3.31 21.83 -1.98
C VAL A 164 2.77 20.60 -1.27
N ALA A 165 3.55 19.96 -0.39
CA ALA A 165 3.13 18.80 0.40
C ALA A 165 1.88 19.12 1.26
N ASN A 166 1.91 20.25 1.97
CA ASN A 166 0.79 20.70 2.81
C ASN A 166 -0.46 21.00 1.97
N PHE A 167 -0.30 21.60 0.80
CA PHE A 167 -1.41 21.87 -0.12
C PHE A 167 -2.06 20.57 -0.60
N LEU A 168 -1.26 19.57 -1.01
CA LEU A 168 -1.75 18.26 -1.44
C LEU A 168 -2.51 17.55 -0.32
N ASP A 169 -1.97 17.48 0.92
CA ASP A 169 -2.67 16.86 2.06
C ASP A 169 -4.02 17.56 2.31
N PHE A 170 -4.03 18.90 2.33
CA PHE A 170 -5.26 19.65 2.54
C PHE A 170 -6.30 19.37 1.44
N ARG A 171 -5.89 19.39 0.18
CA ARG A 171 -6.81 19.13 -0.95
C ARG A 171 -7.33 17.69 -0.95
N MET A 172 -6.48 16.72 -0.68
CA MET A 172 -6.94 15.32 -0.57
C MET A 172 -7.98 15.15 0.55
N ARG A 173 -7.79 15.81 1.71
CA ARG A 173 -8.78 15.80 2.80
C ARG A 173 -10.10 16.50 2.40
N GLU A 174 -10.06 17.61 1.69
CA GLU A 174 -11.27 18.22 1.15
C GLU A 174 -12.03 17.30 0.20
N TYR A 175 -11.34 16.43 -0.51
CA TYR A 175 -11.93 15.43 -1.41
C TYR A 175 -12.37 14.13 -0.72
N GLY A 176 -12.20 14.04 0.60
CA GLY A 176 -12.70 12.98 1.45
C GLY A 176 -11.67 11.98 1.96
N ALA A 177 -10.38 12.24 1.74
CA ALA A 177 -9.32 11.44 2.36
C ALA A 177 -9.28 11.63 3.88
N SER A 178 -8.88 10.59 4.61
CA SER A 178 -8.66 10.68 6.06
C SER A 178 -7.24 11.16 6.43
N GLY A 179 -6.30 11.13 5.50
CA GLY A 179 -4.92 11.56 5.66
C GLY A 179 -4.04 11.12 4.50
N ILE A 180 -2.78 11.50 4.57
CA ILE A 180 -1.74 11.02 3.64
C ILE A 180 -1.43 9.54 3.92
N SER A 181 -1.17 8.75 2.86
CA SER A 181 -0.81 7.33 2.97
C SER A 181 0.64 7.12 3.44
N PHE A 182 1.51 8.10 3.15
CA PHE A 182 2.91 8.16 3.57
C PHE A 182 3.39 9.63 3.60
N GLU A 183 4.57 9.88 4.13
CA GLU A 183 5.18 11.20 4.14
C GLU A 183 5.52 11.62 2.70
N SER A 184 4.86 12.67 2.20
CA SER A 184 4.95 13.07 0.78
C SER A 184 6.38 13.46 0.38
N ILE A 185 6.84 12.91 -0.72
CA ILE A 185 8.11 13.23 -1.34
C ILE A 185 7.87 14.36 -2.35
N ILE A 186 8.30 15.55 -2.00
CA ILE A 186 8.25 16.71 -2.90
C ILE A 186 9.68 17.23 -3.03
N ALA A 187 10.29 16.93 -4.17
CA ALA A 187 11.71 17.15 -4.35
C ALA A 187 12.00 17.91 -5.67
N SER A 188 12.65 19.07 -5.57
CA SER A 188 12.91 19.95 -6.69
C SER A 188 14.40 20.11 -7.01
N GLY A 189 14.73 20.28 -8.29
CA GLY A 189 16.11 20.40 -8.80
C GLY A 189 16.95 19.17 -8.42
N TYR A 190 18.14 19.38 -7.87
CA TYR A 190 19.05 18.29 -7.48
C TYR A 190 18.43 17.33 -6.45
N ARG A 191 17.47 17.78 -5.65
CA ARG A 191 16.78 16.91 -4.67
C ARG A 191 15.89 15.87 -5.33
N SER A 192 15.38 16.12 -6.54
CA SER A 192 14.61 15.12 -7.28
C SER A 192 15.44 13.88 -7.65
N ALA A 193 16.78 13.97 -7.62
CA ALA A 193 17.66 12.81 -7.72
C ALA A 193 17.69 11.92 -6.44
N MET A 194 16.99 12.30 -5.39
CA MET A 194 16.84 11.51 -4.16
C MET A 194 15.50 10.78 -4.21
N PRO A 195 15.46 9.44 -4.39
CA PRO A 195 14.19 8.69 -4.49
C PRO A 195 13.24 8.94 -3.30
N HIS A 196 13.78 9.14 -2.09
CA HIS A 196 13.05 9.46 -0.86
C HIS A 196 13.29 10.90 -0.38
N GLY A 197 13.32 11.86 -1.33
CA GLY A 197 13.50 13.27 -1.05
C GLY A 197 12.27 13.91 -0.40
N VAL A 198 12.04 13.64 0.89
CA VAL A 198 10.92 14.24 1.66
C VAL A 198 10.91 15.76 1.52
N ALA A 199 9.71 16.34 1.47
CA ALA A 199 9.50 17.78 1.31
C ALA A 199 10.27 18.62 2.33
N SER A 200 10.91 19.69 1.85
CA SER A 200 11.75 20.59 2.67
C SER A 200 11.35 22.06 2.49
N ASP A 201 12.02 22.96 3.22
CA ASP A 201 11.86 24.42 3.07
C ASP A 201 12.48 24.98 1.80
N LYS A 202 13.06 24.14 0.93
CA LYS A 202 13.62 24.59 -0.35
C LYS A 202 12.55 25.25 -1.20
N VAL A 203 12.84 26.47 -1.65
CA VAL A 203 12.00 27.19 -2.60
C VAL A 203 12.23 26.62 -4.01
N ILE A 204 11.15 26.22 -4.67
CA ILE A 204 11.15 25.70 -6.05
C ILE A 204 11.54 26.82 -7.01
N GLN A 205 12.53 26.60 -7.88
CA GLN A 205 13.04 27.59 -8.82
C GLN A 205 12.62 27.29 -10.25
N SER A 206 12.65 28.32 -11.12
CA SER A 206 12.53 28.10 -12.56
C SER A 206 13.77 27.35 -13.08
N GLY A 207 13.59 26.47 -14.05
CA GLY A 207 14.64 25.60 -14.60
C GLY A 207 14.84 24.31 -13.78
N GLU A 208 13.93 23.98 -12.85
CA GLU A 208 14.04 22.78 -12.03
C GLU A 208 13.01 21.71 -12.42
N THR A 209 13.43 20.45 -12.34
CA THR A 209 12.52 19.30 -12.29
C THR A 209 11.92 19.23 -10.90
N LEU A 210 10.61 18.95 -10.80
CA LEU A 210 9.88 18.76 -9.54
C LEU A 210 9.20 17.38 -9.55
N THR A 211 9.67 16.47 -8.71
CA THR A 211 9.04 15.19 -8.44
C THR A 211 8.08 15.36 -7.26
N MET A 212 6.84 14.91 -7.45
CA MET A 212 5.78 14.88 -6.45
C MET A 212 5.28 13.43 -6.34
N ASP A 213 5.61 12.79 -5.22
CA ASP A 213 5.19 11.44 -4.88
C ASP A 213 4.37 11.50 -3.60
N PHE A 214 3.09 11.16 -3.71
CA PHE A 214 2.11 11.34 -2.67
C PHE A 214 0.89 10.44 -2.88
N GLY A 215 0.21 10.18 -1.78
CA GLY A 215 -1.02 9.42 -1.80
C GLY A 215 -1.87 9.68 -0.57
N CYS A 216 -3.05 9.08 -0.52
CA CYS A 216 -3.98 9.28 0.59
C CYS A 216 -4.63 7.99 1.07
N TYR A 217 -5.15 8.03 2.30
CA TYR A 217 -6.09 7.05 2.80
C TYR A 217 -7.53 7.45 2.49
N TYR A 218 -8.26 6.54 1.87
CA TYR A 218 -9.72 6.62 1.76
C TYR A 218 -10.35 5.32 2.27
N ASN A 219 -11.21 5.41 3.31
CA ASN A 219 -11.77 4.23 3.98
C ASN A 219 -10.70 3.16 4.29
N HIS A 220 -9.55 3.60 4.83
CA HIS A 220 -8.40 2.80 5.24
C HIS A 220 -7.56 2.16 4.13
N TYR A 221 -7.96 2.28 2.86
CA TYR A 221 -7.16 1.89 1.70
C TYR A 221 -6.35 3.06 1.18
N VAL A 222 -5.21 2.76 0.58
CA VAL A 222 -4.25 3.76 0.08
C VAL A 222 -4.41 4.04 -1.41
N SER A 223 -3.90 5.17 -1.85
CA SER A 223 -3.38 5.43 -3.19
C SER A 223 -1.91 5.76 -3.12
N ASP A 224 -1.21 5.57 -4.23
CA ASP A 224 0.18 5.89 -4.44
C ASP A 224 0.37 6.47 -5.84
N MET A 225 1.05 7.60 -5.97
CA MET A 225 1.26 8.21 -7.29
C MET A 225 2.46 9.13 -7.30
N THR A 226 3.36 8.92 -8.23
CA THR A 226 4.41 9.89 -8.55
C THR A 226 4.15 10.57 -9.90
N ARG A 227 4.25 11.88 -9.90
CA ARG A 227 4.35 12.70 -11.11
C ARG A 227 5.55 13.63 -11.03
N THR A 228 6.30 13.67 -12.11
CA THR A 228 7.40 14.61 -12.28
C THR A 228 6.98 15.67 -13.30
N ILE A 229 7.20 16.95 -12.98
CA ILE A 229 6.95 18.08 -13.87
C ILE A 229 8.22 18.92 -14.00
N HIS A 230 8.24 19.84 -14.94
CA HIS A 230 9.33 20.81 -15.09
C HIS A 230 8.84 22.24 -14.87
N ILE A 231 9.65 23.06 -14.24
CA ILE A 231 9.34 24.45 -13.93
C ILE A 231 10.13 25.37 -14.87
N GLY A 232 9.46 26.00 -15.84
CA GLY A 232 10.09 26.85 -16.84
C GLY A 232 10.73 26.08 -18.01
N GLU A 233 11.77 26.64 -18.63
CA GLU A 233 12.39 26.03 -19.80
C GLU A 233 13.10 24.72 -19.46
N THR A 234 12.92 23.70 -20.31
CA THR A 234 13.57 22.39 -20.20
C THR A 234 14.70 22.25 -21.22
N THR A 235 15.74 21.49 -20.88
CA THR A 235 16.81 21.08 -21.81
C THR A 235 16.39 19.81 -22.61
N ASP A 236 17.12 19.55 -23.69
CA ASP A 236 16.94 18.33 -24.49
C ASP A 236 17.26 17.06 -23.65
N GLU A 237 18.30 17.12 -22.77
CA GLU A 237 18.66 16.02 -21.87
C GLU A 237 17.49 15.70 -20.90
N GLU A 238 16.88 16.70 -20.31
CA GLU A 238 15.74 16.51 -19.38
C GLU A 238 14.53 15.90 -20.08
N ARG A 239 14.23 16.33 -21.29
CA ARG A 239 13.15 15.76 -22.12
C ARG A 239 13.43 14.31 -22.50
N GLU A 240 14.69 14.00 -22.88
CA GLU A 240 15.10 12.64 -23.21
C GLU A 240 14.96 11.70 -22.00
N ILE A 241 15.46 12.09 -20.83
CA ILE A 241 15.34 11.31 -19.59
C ILE A 241 13.88 11.09 -19.23
N TYR A 242 13.06 12.14 -19.29
CA TYR A 242 11.61 12.02 -19.04
C TYR A 242 10.95 11.03 -20.00
N ASP A 243 11.25 11.11 -21.29
CA ASP A 243 10.68 10.20 -22.30
C ASP A 243 11.11 8.74 -22.08
N ILE A 244 12.36 8.49 -21.65
CA ILE A 244 12.83 7.15 -21.33
C ILE A 244 12.00 6.57 -20.16
N VAL A 245 11.80 7.33 -19.07
CA VAL A 245 11.01 6.89 -17.92
C VAL A 245 9.54 6.68 -18.31
N LEU A 246 8.95 7.58 -19.09
CA LEU A 246 7.57 7.44 -19.58
C LEU A 246 7.40 6.20 -20.47
N ARG A 247 8.37 5.92 -21.34
CA ARG A 247 8.36 4.70 -22.18
C ARG A 247 8.50 3.44 -21.34
N SER A 248 9.30 3.48 -20.27
CA SER A 248 9.47 2.39 -19.33
C SER A 248 8.14 2.06 -18.62
N ASN A 249 7.46 3.07 -18.05
CA ASN A 249 6.14 2.92 -17.43
C ASN A 249 5.11 2.35 -18.43
N ARG A 250 5.03 2.92 -19.64
CA ARG A 250 4.09 2.43 -20.66
C ARG A 250 4.38 1.00 -21.12
N ALA A 251 5.65 0.63 -21.28
CA ALA A 251 6.04 -0.71 -21.68
C ALA A 251 5.59 -1.75 -20.63
N LEU A 252 5.71 -1.43 -19.35
CA LEU A 252 5.23 -2.31 -18.28
C LEU A 252 3.71 -2.43 -18.29
N ILE A 253 2.97 -1.33 -18.38
CA ILE A 253 1.50 -1.34 -18.49
C ILE A 253 1.05 -2.22 -19.66
N ASP A 254 1.64 -2.04 -20.84
CA ASP A 254 1.28 -2.77 -22.05
C ASP A 254 1.57 -4.28 -21.96
N ALA A 255 2.62 -4.67 -21.22
CA ALA A 255 3.03 -6.06 -21.06
C ALA A 255 2.32 -6.77 -19.90
N THR A 256 1.82 -6.01 -18.91
CA THR A 256 1.31 -6.55 -17.65
C THR A 256 0.02 -7.35 -17.83
N LYS A 257 0.01 -8.57 -17.28
CA LYS A 257 -1.17 -9.45 -17.22
C LYS A 257 -0.99 -10.51 -16.14
N ALA A 258 -2.08 -11.12 -15.70
CA ALA A 258 -2.03 -12.25 -14.77
C ALA A 258 -1.17 -13.40 -15.34
N GLY A 259 -0.42 -14.06 -14.47
CA GLY A 259 0.52 -15.12 -14.82
C GLY A 259 1.93 -14.65 -15.19
N MET A 260 2.17 -13.34 -15.33
CA MET A 260 3.53 -12.80 -15.46
C MET A 260 4.30 -13.05 -14.18
N THR A 261 5.59 -13.43 -14.28
CA THR A 261 6.43 -13.60 -13.09
C THR A 261 6.80 -12.25 -12.48
N ARG A 262 7.04 -12.20 -11.17
CA ARG A 262 7.51 -10.98 -10.49
C ARG A 262 8.85 -10.49 -11.04
N ARG A 263 9.71 -11.42 -11.48
CA ARG A 263 10.96 -11.09 -12.18
C ARG A 263 10.70 -10.39 -13.51
N ASP A 264 9.80 -10.93 -14.32
CA ASP A 264 9.52 -10.37 -15.65
C ASP A 264 8.81 -9.01 -15.54
N TYR A 265 8.00 -8.81 -14.47
CA TYR A 265 7.38 -7.52 -14.17
C TYR A 265 8.43 -6.41 -13.98
N ASP A 266 9.44 -6.63 -13.12
CA ASP A 266 10.55 -5.66 -12.96
C ASP A 266 11.38 -5.53 -14.25
N LYS A 267 11.66 -6.66 -14.90
CA LYS A 267 12.53 -6.70 -16.07
C LYS A 267 12.01 -5.88 -17.25
N VAL A 268 10.71 -5.91 -17.54
CA VAL A 268 10.12 -5.18 -18.68
C VAL A 268 10.41 -3.68 -18.58
N ALA A 269 10.14 -3.07 -17.43
CA ALA A 269 10.40 -1.64 -17.25
C ALA A 269 11.90 -1.34 -17.21
N ARG A 270 12.66 -2.17 -16.48
CA ARG A 270 14.11 -1.99 -16.30
C ARG A 270 14.88 -2.10 -17.62
N ASP A 271 14.53 -3.03 -18.48
CA ASP A 271 15.20 -3.21 -19.79
C ASP A 271 15.13 -1.94 -20.63
N VAL A 272 14.02 -1.22 -20.66
CA VAL A 272 13.90 0.05 -21.40
C VAL A 272 14.93 1.08 -20.93
N ILE A 273 15.12 1.19 -19.61
CA ILE A 273 16.07 2.12 -19.00
C ILE A 273 17.53 1.65 -19.24
N VAL A 274 17.80 0.35 -19.16
CA VAL A 274 19.11 -0.26 -19.42
C VAL A 274 19.51 -0.09 -20.89
N GLU A 275 18.60 -0.36 -21.83
CA GLU A 275 18.85 -0.19 -23.27
C GLU A 275 19.15 1.26 -23.65
N ALA A 276 18.57 2.22 -22.93
CA ALA A 276 18.86 3.65 -23.10
C ALA A 276 20.20 4.08 -22.44
N GLY A 277 20.91 3.16 -21.73
CA GLY A 277 22.20 3.45 -21.09
C GLY A 277 22.12 4.00 -19.66
N TYR A 278 20.93 4.01 -19.04
CA TYR A 278 20.71 4.57 -17.71
C TYR A 278 20.43 3.52 -16.61
N GLY A 279 20.72 2.25 -16.85
CA GLY A 279 20.43 1.15 -15.92
C GLY A 279 20.99 1.34 -14.51
N ASP A 280 22.20 1.90 -14.38
CA ASP A 280 22.85 2.16 -13.09
C ASP A 280 22.17 3.29 -12.29
N TYR A 281 21.30 4.07 -12.92
CA TYR A 281 20.58 5.18 -12.32
C TYR A 281 19.14 4.80 -11.89
N PHE A 282 18.69 3.57 -12.15
CA PHE A 282 17.44 3.01 -11.65
C PHE A 282 17.73 2.09 -10.45
N THR A 283 17.75 2.64 -9.26
CA THR A 283 18.38 2.07 -8.06
C THR A 283 17.45 1.31 -7.12
N HIS A 284 16.15 1.22 -7.43
CA HIS A 284 15.15 0.49 -6.62
C HIS A 284 14.37 -0.53 -7.43
N GLY A 285 13.48 -1.29 -6.80
CA GLY A 285 12.55 -2.20 -7.48
C GLY A 285 11.50 -1.42 -8.26
N ILE A 286 10.84 -2.11 -9.20
CA ILE A 286 9.83 -1.47 -10.07
C ILE A 286 8.55 -1.09 -9.32
N GLY A 287 8.35 -1.58 -8.10
CA GLY A 287 7.13 -1.30 -7.35
C GLY A 287 6.82 -2.35 -6.30
N HIS A 288 5.60 -2.31 -5.79
CA HIS A 288 5.09 -3.15 -4.70
C HIS A 288 3.57 -3.32 -4.78
N GLY A 289 3.02 -4.21 -3.96
CA GLY A 289 1.59 -4.26 -3.74
C GLY A 289 1.12 -3.13 -2.83
N ILE A 290 -0.10 -2.66 -3.03
CA ILE A 290 -0.77 -1.69 -2.16
C ILE A 290 -2.14 -2.20 -1.71
N GLY A 291 -2.67 -1.63 -0.63
CA GLY A 291 -4.00 -1.96 -0.13
C GLY A 291 -4.36 -1.24 1.16
N LEU A 292 -4.37 -1.95 2.29
CA LEU A 292 -4.50 -1.37 3.63
C LEU A 292 -3.17 -0.83 4.15
N ASP A 293 -2.05 -1.37 3.67
CA ASP A 293 -0.71 -0.81 3.83
C ASP A 293 -0.25 -0.19 2.52
N ILE A 294 0.62 0.82 2.63
CA ILE A 294 1.26 1.41 1.44
C ILE A 294 2.18 0.40 0.77
N HIS A 295 2.89 -0.41 1.56
CA HIS A 295 3.71 -1.50 1.06
C HIS A 295 3.11 -2.84 1.51
N GLU A 296 2.53 -3.57 0.57
CA GLU A 296 2.04 -4.94 0.74
C GLU A 296 2.75 -5.90 -0.20
N ILE A 297 2.65 -7.20 0.07
CA ILE A 297 3.02 -8.20 -0.92
C ILE A 297 2.08 -8.11 -2.14
N PRO A 298 2.59 -8.38 -3.37
CA PRO A 298 3.94 -8.85 -3.66
C PRO A 298 4.99 -7.72 -3.69
N TYR A 299 6.23 -8.08 -3.40
CA TYR A 299 7.41 -7.30 -3.74
C TYR A 299 8.07 -7.89 -4.97
N PHE A 300 8.72 -7.03 -5.77
CA PHE A 300 9.34 -7.43 -7.02
C PHE A 300 10.84 -7.66 -6.87
N GLY A 301 11.37 -8.54 -7.71
CA GLY A 301 12.76 -8.95 -7.69
C GLY A 301 12.94 -10.32 -8.37
N ASN A 302 14.01 -11.04 -8.06
CA ASN A 302 14.33 -12.32 -8.71
C ASN A 302 13.45 -13.48 -8.17
N SER A 303 12.14 -13.41 -8.43
CA SER A 303 11.15 -14.42 -8.03
C SER A 303 10.36 -14.94 -9.23
N ASP A 304 10.15 -16.26 -9.28
CA ASP A 304 9.32 -16.94 -10.28
C ASP A 304 7.83 -16.99 -9.87
N GLU A 305 7.47 -16.48 -8.69
CA GLU A 305 6.07 -16.31 -8.32
C GLU A 305 5.38 -15.35 -9.26
N THR A 306 4.11 -15.62 -9.55
CA THR A 306 3.34 -14.85 -10.53
C THR A 306 2.46 -13.80 -9.88
N ILE A 307 2.16 -12.75 -10.65
CA ILE A 307 1.10 -11.82 -10.32
C ILE A 307 -0.24 -12.40 -10.74
N GLU A 308 -1.30 -12.08 -10.00
CA GLU A 308 -2.63 -12.66 -10.16
C GLU A 308 -3.71 -11.60 -10.34
N THR A 309 -4.80 -11.96 -10.99
CA THR A 309 -5.98 -11.10 -11.13
C THR A 309 -6.49 -10.64 -9.77
N GLY A 310 -6.75 -9.35 -9.65
CA GLY A 310 -7.21 -8.70 -8.41
C GLY A 310 -6.09 -8.20 -7.50
N MET A 311 -4.81 -8.39 -7.84
CA MET A 311 -3.72 -7.66 -7.22
C MET A 311 -3.77 -6.19 -7.63
N VAL A 312 -3.36 -5.30 -6.71
CA VAL A 312 -3.12 -3.87 -7.00
C VAL A 312 -1.66 -3.59 -6.73
N LEU A 313 -0.97 -3.08 -7.74
CA LEU A 313 0.48 -2.93 -7.79
C LEU A 313 0.86 -1.53 -8.21
N THR A 314 2.03 -1.04 -7.77
CA THR A 314 2.65 0.14 -8.34
C THR A 314 3.51 -0.21 -9.54
N ASP A 315 3.62 0.72 -10.49
CA ASP A 315 4.52 0.74 -11.64
C ASP A 315 5.28 2.06 -11.60
N GLU A 316 6.51 2.07 -11.06
CA GLU A 316 7.23 3.29 -10.67
C GLU A 316 8.68 3.36 -11.18
N PRO A 317 8.92 3.24 -12.49
CA PRO A 317 10.27 3.40 -13.02
C PRO A 317 10.82 4.80 -12.76
N GLY A 318 12.13 4.89 -12.51
CA GLY A 318 12.79 6.17 -12.29
C GLY A 318 14.26 6.18 -12.72
N ILE A 319 14.75 7.37 -13.06
CA ILE A 319 16.17 7.65 -13.34
C ILE A 319 16.61 8.80 -12.44
N TYR A 320 17.68 8.58 -11.68
CA TYR A 320 18.17 9.53 -10.67
C TYR A 320 19.63 9.89 -10.96
N LEU A 321 19.84 11.07 -11.56
CA LEU A 321 21.17 11.58 -11.89
C LEU A 321 21.71 12.38 -10.70
N ALA A 322 22.61 11.78 -9.92
CA ALA A 322 23.15 12.40 -8.70
C ALA A 322 23.66 13.81 -8.98
N ASP A 323 23.38 14.76 -8.07
CA ASP A 323 23.73 16.18 -8.14
C ASP A 323 23.13 16.97 -9.33
N LYS A 324 22.27 16.33 -10.14
CA LYS A 324 21.54 16.98 -11.23
C LYS A 324 20.03 17.01 -10.94
N TYR A 325 19.32 15.96 -11.30
CA TYR A 325 17.87 15.79 -11.12
C TYR A 325 17.47 14.31 -11.25
N GLY A 326 16.24 14.01 -10.88
CA GLY A 326 15.61 12.69 -11.09
C GLY A 326 14.23 12.82 -11.69
N VAL A 327 13.78 11.75 -12.32
CA VAL A 327 12.44 11.60 -12.87
C VAL A 327 11.89 10.26 -12.40
N ARG A 328 10.70 10.25 -11.80
CA ARG A 328 9.86 9.06 -11.53
C ARG A 328 8.46 9.33 -12.07
N ILE A 329 7.89 8.31 -12.70
CA ILE A 329 6.49 8.31 -13.12
C ILE A 329 5.89 7.02 -12.58
N GLU A 330 4.83 7.14 -11.79
CA GLU A 330 4.23 6.02 -11.09
C GLU A 330 2.73 5.97 -11.26
N ASP A 331 2.23 4.79 -11.51
CA ASP A 331 0.81 4.49 -11.54
C ASP A 331 0.45 3.33 -10.62
N ASP A 332 -0.70 3.43 -9.96
CA ASP A 332 -1.41 2.29 -9.37
C ASP A 332 -2.15 1.53 -10.47
N ILE A 333 -1.95 0.23 -10.54
CA ILE A 333 -2.60 -0.64 -11.54
C ILE A 333 -3.31 -1.83 -10.88
N ILE A 334 -4.48 -2.19 -11.41
CA ILE A 334 -5.20 -3.42 -11.04
C ILE A 334 -4.90 -4.49 -12.06
N ILE A 335 -4.43 -5.66 -11.62
CA ILE A 335 -4.17 -6.78 -12.50
C ILE A 335 -5.48 -7.43 -12.93
N THR A 336 -5.66 -7.62 -14.23
CA THR A 336 -6.79 -8.32 -14.83
C THR A 336 -6.32 -9.61 -15.51
N GLU A 337 -7.25 -10.43 -15.99
CA GLU A 337 -6.92 -11.71 -16.65
C GLU A 337 -6.00 -11.52 -17.87
N ASN A 338 -6.26 -10.49 -18.69
CA ASN A 338 -5.61 -10.29 -19.98
C ASN A 338 -4.79 -8.99 -20.08
N GLY A 339 -4.61 -8.27 -18.97
CA GLY A 339 -3.92 -6.99 -18.95
C GLY A 339 -3.92 -6.37 -17.54
N CYS A 340 -3.90 -5.05 -17.48
CA CYS A 340 -4.12 -4.29 -16.27
C CYS A 340 -5.02 -3.07 -16.52
N GLU A 341 -5.60 -2.55 -15.46
CA GLU A 341 -6.34 -1.29 -15.42
C GLU A 341 -5.50 -0.26 -14.67
N VAL A 342 -5.09 0.81 -15.33
CA VAL A 342 -4.46 1.96 -14.67
C VAL A 342 -5.53 2.75 -13.93
N ILE A 343 -5.36 2.98 -12.63
CA ILE A 343 -6.35 3.65 -11.77
C ILE A 343 -5.91 5.01 -11.24
N THR A 344 -4.67 5.43 -11.48
CA THR A 344 -4.19 6.80 -11.34
C THR A 344 -4.24 7.48 -12.70
N LEU A 345 -5.08 8.48 -12.85
CA LEU A 345 -5.44 9.06 -14.16
C LEU A 345 -4.88 10.47 -14.35
N ALA A 346 -4.11 10.99 -13.40
CA ALA A 346 -3.40 12.26 -13.56
C ALA A 346 -2.48 12.21 -14.80
N PRO A 347 -2.41 13.28 -15.60
CA PRO A 347 -1.55 13.33 -16.80
C PRO A 347 -0.10 12.93 -16.46
N LYS A 348 0.49 12.09 -17.30
CA LYS A 348 1.88 11.64 -17.16
C LYS A 348 2.80 12.03 -18.31
N GLU A 349 2.30 12.77 -19.26
CA GLU A 349 3.12 13.52 -20.22
C GLU A 349 3.85 14.66 -19.52
N LEU A 350 5.01 15.06 -20.06
CA LEU A 350 5.79 16.14 -19.47
C LEU A 350 4.98 17.45 -19.41
N ILE A 351 4.66 17.86 -18.20
CA ILE A 351 4.06 19.17 -17.90
C ILE A 351 5.17 20.18 -17.65
N VAL A 352 5.08 21.34 -18.26
CA VAL A 352 5.98 22.48 -18.06
C VAL A 352 5.13 23.64 -17.53
N LEU A 353 5.44 24.13 -16.32
CA LEU A 353 4.78 25.26 -15.66
C LEU A 353 5.58 26.53 -15.83
#